data_99ac9e7e5e8747ac88f000df2e246357
#
_entry.id   99ac9e7e5e8747ac88f000df2e246357
#
_cell.length_a   1.000
_cell.length_b   1.000
_cell.length_c   1.000
_cell.angle_alpha   90.00
_cell.angle_beta   90.00
_cell.angle_gamma   90.00
#
_symmetry.space_group_name_H-M   'P 1'
#
loop_
_entity.id
_entity.type
_entity.pdbx_description
1 polymer ?
#
loop_
_entity_poly.entity_id
_entity_poly.type
_entity_poly.pdbx_seq_one_letter_code
_entity_poly.pdbx_strand_id
1 'polypeptide(L)'
;MLQLTSTITENATIEIGLRDIEVPKPGADEVLIEVKASPINPSDLGTLVGAGDLTSIRVEGEGDHAKVIMDIPESVMWAMKPRIGKPLPVGNEGSGIVTEAGENAKHLIGKVVSAVGGGMYAQYRVLPAMACIEMPDDIEPKDCASSFVNPLTALGMVETMKSEGHSALIHTAAASNLGQMLVKICLADNIPLINIVRKPEQVDLLKSLGAEYVCNSSDDNFKDSLVEAIKATNATLAFDATGGGELSGRILSCMEIAMRANMKEFSPYGSTQHKQVYIYGALNQSGISLPNNRSFGMYWAIGGWLITPFLENAGMEKNIELRQRVSSEIKTTFASSYTKEISLAQALSLDEMMVYGSIATGKKYLINPSL
;
A
#
# COMPACT_ATOMS: atom_id res chain seq x y z
N MET A 1 -4.85 24.96 13.21
CA MET A 1 -5.27 23.57 12.95
C MET A 1 -4.19 22.60 13.38
N LEU A 2 -4.57 21.45 13.92
CA LEU A 2 -3.59 20.40 14.27
C LEU A 2 -3.20 19.58 13.05
N GLN A 3 -1.88 19.28 12.95
CA GLN A 3 -1.30 18.43 11.93
C GLN A 3 -0.21 17.56 12.55
N LEU A 4 -0.26 16.25 12.30
CA LEU A 4 0.76 15.31 12.74
C LEU A 4 1.98 15.37 11.80
N THR A 5 3.15 15.52 12.40
CA THR A 5 4.41 15.63 11.68
C THR A 5 5.47 14.71 12.26
N SER A 6 6.42 14.31 11.41
CA SER A 6 7.62 13.55 11.76
C SER A 6 8.84 14.40 11.43
N THR A 7 9.69 14.67 12.43
CA THR A 7 10.87 15.53 12.29
C THR A 7 12.12 14.77 12.72
N ILE A 8 13.17 14.83 11.90
CA ILE A 8 14.49 14.34 12.29
C ILE A 8 15.28 15.49 12.89
N THR A 9 15.81 15.28 14.08
CA THR A 9 16.57 16.31 14.81
C THR A 9 18.07 16.20 14.55
N GLU A 10 18.82 17.25 14.91
CA GLU A 10 20.28 17.25 14.88
C GLU A 10 20.91 16.25 15.86
N ASN A 11 20.14 15.84 16.89
CA ASN A 11 20.56 14.88 17.90
C ASN A 11 20.36 13.41 17.46
N ALA A 12 20.16 13.16 16.16
CA ALA A 12 19.92 11.83 15.62
C ALA A 12 18.68 11.14 16.25
N THR A 13 17.61 11.91 16.47
CA THR A 13 16.31 11.37 16.88
C THR A 13 15.24 11.70 15.84
N ILE A 14 14.20 10.90 15.80
CA ILE A 14 12.96 11.21 15.13
C ILE A 14 11.94 11.62 16.18
N GLU A 15 11.32 12.78 16.00
CA GLU A 15 10.25 13.30 16.84
C GLU A 15 8.93 13.31 16.05
N ILE A 16 7.92 12.64 16.58
CA ILE A 16 6.57 12.61 16.02
C ILE A 16 5.66 13.37 16.97
N GLY A 17 4.92 14.34 16.47
CA GLY A 17 4.06 15.16 17.32
C GLY A 17 3.09 16.01 16.51
N LEU A 18 2.16 16.63 17.20
CA LEU A 18 1.20 17.56 16.63
C LEU A 18 1.79 18.97 16.58
N ARG A 19 1.52 19.65 15.49
CA ARG A 19 1.83 21.06 15.30
C ARG A 19 0.53 21.83 15.10
N ASP A 20 0.40 22.93 15.80
CA ASP A 20 -0.65 23.92 15.52
C ASP A 20 -0.15 24.89 14.45
N ILE A 21 -0.81 24.91 13.32
CA ILE A 21 -0.51 25.76 12.18
C ILE A 21 -1.76 26.50 11.69
N GLU A 22 -1.57 27.59 10.97
CA GLU A 22 -2.69 28.30 10.33
C GLU A 22 -3.37 27.40 9.28
N VAL A 23 -4.70 27.55 9.17
CA VAL A 23 -5.45 26.86 8.11
C VAL A 23 -5.05 27.48 6.76
N PRO A 24 -4.49 26.71 5.82
CA PRO A 24 -4.07 27.25 4.54
C PRO A 24 -5.28 27.60 3.67
N LYS A 25 -5.10 28.58 2.76
CA LYS A 25 -6.16 28.96 1.79
C LYS A 25 -5.89 28.31 0.45
N PRO A 26 -6.94 27.79 -0.25
CA PRO A 26 -6.79 27.19 -1.56
C PRO A 26 -6.49 28.24 -2.64
N GLY A 27 -5.57 27.90 -3.55
CA GLY A 27 -5.35 28.61 -4.81
C GLY A 27 -6.46 28.34 -5.83
N ALA A 28 -6.34 28.92 -7.04
CA ALA A 28 -7.40 28.89 -8.05
C ALA A 28 -7.89 27.47 -8.43
N ASP A 29 -6.97 26.50 -8.49
CA ASP A 29 -7.24 25.11 -8.88
C ASP A 29 -7.22 24.14 -7.69
N GLU A 30 -7.27 24.66 -6.44
CA GLU A 30 -7.15 23.88 -5.22
C GLU A 30 -8.45 23.88 -4.41
N VAL A 31 -8.56 22.91 -3.54
CA VAL A 31 -9.64 22.77 -2.56
C VAL A 31 -9.07 22.71 -1.15
N LEU A 32 -9.80 23.25 -0.18
CA LEU A 32 -9.61 23.03 1.25
C LEU A 32 -10.54 21.92 1.70
N ILE A 33 -9.95 20.83 2.16
CA ILE A 33 -10.67 19.65 2.66
C ILE A 33 -10.64 19.69 4.18
N GLU A 34 -11.79 19.64 4.82
CA GLU A 34 -11.91 19.26 6.22
C GLU A 34 -11.79 17.75 6.31
N VAL A 35 -10.64 17.26 6.76
CA VAL A 35 -10.33 15.82 6.79
C VAL A 35 -11.17 15.15 7.88
N LYS A 36 -11.92 14.12 7.52
CA LYS A 36 -12.77 13.34 8.42
C LYS A 36 -12.22 11.94 8.68
N ALA A 37 -11.45 11.40 7.73
CA ALA A 37 -10.93 10.05 7.82
C ALA A 37 -9.64 9.90 7.03
N SER A 38 -8.61 9.31 7.64
CA SER A 38 -7.34 8.99 6.98
C SER A 38 -6.84 7.63 7.47
N PRO A 39 -6.65 6.64 6.61
CA PRO A 39 -6.21 5.31 7.01
C PRO A 39 -4.73 5.29 7.38
N ILE A 40 -4.34 4.39 8.28
CA ILE A 40 -2.93 4.09 8.50
C ILE A 40 -2.54 2.92 7.58
N ASN A 41 -1.73 3.20 6.57
CA ASN A 41 -1.18 2.21 5.65
C ASN A 41 0.28 1.87 6.02
N PRO A 42 0.81 0.71 5.64
CA PRO A 42 2.24 0.39 5.84
C PRO A 42 3.18 1.45 5.24
N SER A 43 2.80 2.07 4.12
CA SER A 43 3.59 3.13 3.49
C SER A 43 3.66 4.43 4.30
N ASP A 44 2.67 4.70 5.16
CA ASP A 44 2.71 5.88 6.06
C ASP A 44 3.78 5.72 7.14
N LEU A 45 4.00 4.48 7.60
CA LEU A 45 4.99 4.19 8.64
C LEU A 45 6.41 4.52 8.19
N GLY A 46 6.71 4.43 6.89
CA GLY A 46 8.01 4.84 6.35
C GLY A 46 8.33 6.32 6.59
N THR A 47 7.34 7.20 6.57
CA THR A 47 7.51 8.63 6.91
C THR A 47 7.35 8.88 8.39
N LEU A 48 6.40 8.20 9.02
CA LEU A 48 6.04 8.40 10.42
C LEU A 48 7.18 7.99 11.36
N VAL A 49 7.58 6.72 11.31
CA VAL A 49 8.63 6.15 12.19
C VAL A 49 9.96 5.95 11.47
N GLY A 50 9.94 5.80 10.16
CA GLY A 50 11.10 5.80 9.26
C GLY A 50 12.26 4.96 9.72
N ALA A 51 13.38 5.63 9.94
CA ALA A 51 14.65 5.04 10.36
C ALA A 51 14.82 4.96 11.90
N GLY A 52 13.76 5.24 12.68
CA GLY A 52 13.80 5.19 14.14
C GLY A 52 13.97 3.76 14.67
N ASP A 53 14.79 3.61 15.69
CA ASP A 53 14.90 2.35 16.44
C ASP A 53 13.69 2.22 17.37
N LEU A 54 12.78 1.30 17.04
CA LEU A 54 11.58 1.04 17.82
C LEU A 54 11.87 0.57 19.25
N THR A 55 13.07 0.04 19.53
CA THR A 55 13.46 -0.36 20.89
C THR A 55 13.80 0.83 21.80
N SER A 56 14.06 2.00 21.21
CA SER A 56 14.36 3.26 21.91
C SER A 56 13.13 4.16 22.10
N ILE A 57 11.95 3.69 21.68
CA ILE A 57 10.73 4.50 21.68
C ILE A 57 10.38 5.01 23.07
N ARG A 58 10.09 6.30 23.18
CA ARG A 58 9.64 6.97 24.39
C ARG A 58 8.61 8.04 24.07
N VAL A 59 7.76 8.35 25.02
CA VAL A 59 6.73 9.40 24.89
C VAL A 59 7.01 10.48 25.92
N GLU A 60 7.01 11.73 25.50
CA GLU A 60 7.10 12.92 26.33
C GLU A 60 5.85 13.77 26.17
N GLY A 61 5.32 14.33 27.27
CA GLY A 61 4.08 15.11 27.28
C GLY A 61 2.82 14.23 27.22
N GLU A 62 1.66 14.88 27.14
CA GLU A 62 0.33 14.24 27.13
C GLU A 62 -0.62 14.97 26.16
N GLY A 63 -1.65 14.26 25.66
CA GLY A 63 -2.66 14.79 24.76
C GLY A 63 -2.07 15.38 23.48
N ASP A 64 -2.51 16.57 23.11
CA ASP A 64 -2.02 17.27 21.91
C ASP A 64 -0.55 17.74 22.00
N HIS A 65 0.04 17.71 23.19
CA HIS A 65 1.44 18.03 23.45
C HIS A 65 2.33 16.79 23.53
N ALA A 66 1.76 15.60 23.37
CA ALA A 66 2.52 14.36 23.33
C ALA A 66 3.51 14.36 22.16
N LYS A 67 4.70 13.86 22.42
CA LYS A 67 5.74 13.59 21.41
C LYS A 67 6.23 12.16 21.55
N VAL A 68 6.25 11.45 20.46
CA VAL A 68 6.94 10.15 20.38
C VAL A 68 8.33 10.38 19.84
N ILE A 69 9.32 9.87 20.55
CA ILE A 69 10.73 10.07 20.22
C ILE A 69 11.40 8.70 20.08
N MET A 70 12.21 8.54 19.05
CA MET A 70 13.04 7.37 18.81
C MET A 70 14.43 7.79 18.39
N ASP A 71 15.44 7.02 18.79
CA ASP A 71 16.80 7.25 18.35
C ASP A 71 16.99 6.70 16.92
N ILE A 72 17.84 7.35 16.13
CA ILE A 72 18.16 6.91 14.77
C ILE A 72 19.56 6.29 14.80
N PRO A 73 19.72 5.03 14.37
CA PRO A 73 21.03 4.40 14.29
C PRO A 73 22.01 5.20 13.40
N GLU A 74 23.25 5.34 13.84
CA GLU A 74 24.28 6.09 13.12
C GLU A 74 24.47 5.61 11.67
N SER A 75 24.33 4.30 11.45
CA SER A 75 24.46 3.66 10.14
C SER A 75 23.49 4.18 9.09
N VAL A 76 22.34 4.74 9.48
CA VAL A 76 21.31 5.26 8.56
C VAL A 76 21.18 6.79 8.58
N MET A 77 21.85 7.48 9.49
CA MET A 77 21.79 8.94 9.59
C MET A 77 22.24 9.68 8.33
N TRP A 78 23.18 9.09 7.57
CA TRP A 78 23.63 9.69 6.31
C TRP A 78 22.48 9.88 5.31
N ALA A 79 21.53 8.94 5.26
CA ALA A 79 20.36 9.01 4.38
C ALA A 79 19.29 9.99 4.89
N MET A 80 19.33 10.31 6.18
CA MET A 80 18.35 11.19 6.83
C MET A 80 18.75 12.67 6.80
N LYS A 81 19.99 13.01 6.44
CA LYS A 81 20.49 14.39 6.39
C LYS A 81 19.56 15.40 5.70
N PRO A 82 18.93 15.09 4.54
CA PRO A 82 18.02 16.02 3.86
C PRO A 82 16.76 16.37 4.64
N ARG A 83 16.39 15.56 5.66
CA ARG A 83 15.20 15.71 6.50
C ARG A 83 15.46 16.44 7.81
N ILE A 84 16.72 16.65 8.21
CA ILE A 84 17.06 17.26 9.51
C ILE A 84 16.41 18.64 9.62
N GLY A 85 15.72 18.88 10.72
CA GLY A 85 15.02 20.14 11.02
C GLY A 85 13.77 20.41 10.21
N LYS A 86 13.38 19.50 9.31
CA LYS A 86 12.19 19.65 8.46
C LYS A 86 11.03 18.78 8.98
N PRO A 87 9.98 19.37 9.55
CA PRO A 87 8.79 18.62 9.91
C PRO A 87 8.06 18.20 8.65
N LEU A 88 7.96 16.90 8.43
CA LEU A 88 7.22 16.32 7.33
C LEU A 88 5.80 15.95 7.78
N PRO A 89 4.75 16.49 7.15
CA PRO A 89 3.37 16.03 7.34
C PRO A 89 3.22 14.56 6.94
N VAL A 90 2.43 13.80 7.69
CA VAL A 90 2.22 12.37 7.49
C VAL A 90 0.78 12.09 7.04
N GLY A 91 0.57 10.89 6.48
CA GLY A 91 -0.72 10.42 5.93
C GLY A 91 -0.78 10.59 4.42
N ASN A 92 -0.71 9.48 3.67
CA ASN A 92 -0.63 9.53 2.20
C ASN A 92 -1.96 9.86 1.55
N GLU A 93 -3.05 9.34 2.11
CA GLU A 93 -4.42 9.46 1.59
C GLU A 93 -5.42 9.72 2.72
N GLY A 94 -6.59 10.16 2.36
CA GLY A 94 -7.70 10.37 3.27
C GLY A 94 -8.93 10.90 2.56
N SER A 95 -9.95 11.21 3.31
CA SER A 95 -11.23 11.71 2.81
C SER A 95 -11.80 12.78 3.74
N GLY A 96 -12.65 13.59 3.20
CA GLY A 96 -13.30 14.65 3.95
C GLY A 96 -14.29 15.42 3.11
N ILE A 97 -14.68 16.57 3.62
CA ILE A 97 -15.64 17.47 2.97
C ILE A 97 -14.89 18.70 2.47
N VAL A 98 -15.11 19.09 1.23
CA VAL A 98 -14.55 20.34 0.69
C VAL A 98 -15.30 21.52 1.32
N THR A 99 -14.59 22.34 2.10
CA THR A 99 -15.16 23.52 2.80
C THR A 99 -14.93 24.81 2.03
N GLU A 100 -13.77 24.91 1.34
CA GLU A 100 -13.44 26.06 0.48
C GLU A 100 -12.79 25.56 -0.80
N ALA A 101 -12.89 26.33 -1.88
CA ALA A 101 -12.27 26.01 -3.17
C ALA A 101 -11.91 27.27 -3.93
N GLY A 102 -10.85 27.17 -4.71
CA GLY A 102 -10.51 28.18 -5.68
C GLY A 102 -11.51 28.28 -6.84
N GLU A 103 -11.33 29.27 -7.70
CA GLU A 103 -12.34 29.64 -8.72
C GLU A 103 -12.70 28.48 -9.66
N ASN A 104 -11.69 27.67 -10.02
CA ASN A 104 -11.86 26.56 -10.96
C ASN A 104 -12.39 25.27 -10.31
N ALA A 105 -12.43 25.21 -8.98
CA ALA A 105 -12.81 24.02 -8.20
C ALA A 105 -14.08 24.18 -7.36
N LYS A 106 -14.83 25.28 -7.52
CA LYS A 106 -16.04 25.60 -6.72
C LYS A 106 -17.13 24.52 -6.78
N HIS A 107 -17.18 23.75 -7.86
CA HIS A 107 -18.15 22.66 -8.02
C HIS A 107 -17.99 21.55 -6.97
N LEU A 108 -16.82 21.47 -6.32
CA LEU A 108 -16.52 20.48 -5.27
C LEU A 108 -16.96 20.94 -3.86
N ILE A 109 -17.33 22.23 -3.65
CA ILE A 109 -17.73 22.73 -2.32
C ILE A 109 -18.92 21.94 -1.79
N GLY A 110 -18.80 21.44 -0.56
CA GLY A 110 -19.81 20.61 0.12
C GLY A 110 -19.77 19.13 -0.29
N LYS A 111 -18.97 18.74 -1.27
CA LYS A 111 -18.84 17.35 -1.70
C LYS A 111 -17.91 16.56 -0.79
N VAL A 112 -18.23 15.27 -0.62
CA VAL A 112 -17.31 14.30 -0.05
C VAL A 112 -16.27 13.95 -1.13
N VAL A 113 -15.02 14.09 -0.77
CA VAL A 113 -13.90 13.71 -1.64
C VAL A 113 -12.94 12.78 -0.91
N SER A 114 -12.37 11.86 -1.67
CA SER A 114 -11.17 11.16 -1.26
C SER A 114 -9.97 11.80 -1.95
N ALA A 115 -8.83 11.90 -1.28
CA ALA A 115 -7.69 12.64 -1.78
C ALA A 115 -6.34 11.93 -1.47
N VAL A 116 -5.38 12.13 -2.37
CA VAL A 116 -3.98 11.74 -2.21
C VAL A 116 -3.10 12.97 -2.37
N GLY A 117 -2.04 13.05 -1.61
CA GLY A 117 -1.11 14.19 -1.70
C GLY A 117 -0.26 14.38 -0.44
N GLY A 118 -0.36 13.46 0.50
CA GLY A 118 0.37 13.51 1.78
C GLY A 118 -0.18 14.53 2.76
N GLY A 119 0.21 14.40 4.03
CA GLY A 119 -0.19 15.32 5.10
C GLY A 119 -1.67 15.21 5.50
N MET A 120 -2.29 14.04 5.29
CA MET A 120 -3.70 13.81 5.58
C MET A 120 -3.99 13.52 7.07
N TYR A 121 -2.94 13.33 7.92
CA TYR A 121 -3.14 13.30 9.37
C TYR A 121 -3.18 14.73 9.91
N ALA A 122 -4.21 15.46 9.52
CA ALA A 122 -4.43 16.86 9.83
C ALA A 122 -5.93 17.17 9.82
N GLN A 123 -6.35 18.22 10.52
CA GLN A 123 -7.74 18.65 10.53
C GLN A 123 -8.19 19.22 9.17
N TYR A 124 -7.30 19.93 8.49
CA TYR A 124 -7.57 20.49 7.16
C TYR A 124 -6.38 20.24 6.23
N ARG A 125 -6.68 20.11 4.94
CA ARG A 125 -5.66 19.94 3.91
C ARG A 125 -6.03 20.69 2.63
N VAL A 126 -5.12 21.52 2.10
CA VAL A 126 -5.23 22.10 0.75
C VAL A 126 -4.54 21.17 -0.24
N LEU A 127 -5.26 20.82 -1.31
CA LEU A 127 -4.75 19.97 -2.39
C LEU A 127 -5.28 20.46 -3.74
N PRO A 128 -4.55 20.20 -4.86
CA PRO A 128 -5.11 20.38 -6.19
C PRO A 128 -6.42 19.58 -6.35
N ALA A 129 -7.44 20.17 -6.95
CA ALA A 129 -8.72 19.51 -7.19
C ALA A 129 -8.54 18.19 -7.98
N MET A 130 -7.59 18.15 -8.90
CA MET A 130 -7.24 16.94 -9.66
C MET A 130 -6.66 15.80 -8.81
N ALA A 131 -6.20 16.07 -7.59
CA ALA A 131 -5.74 15.05 -6.64
C ALA A 131 -6.91 14.41 -5.87
N CYS A 132 -8.13 14.89 -6.07
CA CYS A 132 -9.34 14.41 -5.43
C CYS A 132 -10.13 13.47 -6.35
N ILE A 133 -10.85 12.54 -5.73
CA ILE A 133 -11.93 11.78 -6.36
C ILE A 133 -13.23 12.24 -5.71
N GLU A 134 -14.13 12.83 -6.49
CA GLU A 134 -15.49 13.13 -6.02
C GLU A 134 -16.23 11.81 -5.78
N MET A 135 -16.88 11.70 -4.63
CA MET A 135 -17.66 10.52 -4.25
C MET A 135 -19.13 10.71 -4.53
N PRO A 136 -19.89 9.63 -4.78
CA PRO A 136 -21.35 9.69 -4.79
C PRO A 136 -21.92 10.28 -3.50
N ASP A 137 -23.08 10.91 -3.58
CA ASP A 137 -23.70 11.66 -2.48
C ASP A 137 -24.08 10.79 -1.25
N ASP A 138 -24.16 9.46 -1.42
CA ASP A 138 -24.46 8.49 -0.36
C ASP A 138 -23.23 7.90 0.34
N ILE A 139 -22.03 8.38 0.00
CA ILE A 139 -20.77 7.90 0.56
C ILE A 139 -20.34 8.76 1.73
N GLU A 140 -20.07 8.13 2.87
CA GLU A 140 -19.47 8.81 4.01
C GLU A 140 -17.93 8.84 3.90
N PRO A 141 -17.26 9.87 4.46
CA PRO A 141 -15.80 9.96 4.39
C PRO A 141 -15.06 8.69 4.83
N LYS A 142 -15.50 8.02 5.89
CA LYS A 142 -14.86 6.78 6.38
C LYS A 142 -14.90 5.65 5.36
N ASP A 143 -15.93 5.61 4.49
CA ASP A 143 -16.08 4.54 3.50
C ASP A 143 -15.08 4.69 2.35
N CYS A 144 -14.65 5.93 2.06
CA CYS A 144 -13.77 6.25 0.96
C CYS A 144 -12.36 6.73 1.39
N ALA A 145 -12.02 6.65 2.67
CA ALA A 145 -10.72 7.09 3.15
C ALA A 145 -9.53 6.35 2.51
N SER A 146 -9.70 5.07 2.12
CA SER A 146 -8.70 4.24 1.45
C SER A 146 -9.01 4.08 -0.04
N SER A 147 -9.01 5.15 -0.82
CA SER A 147 -9.39 5.11 -2.24
C SER A 147 -8.21 5.16 -3.22
N PHE A 148 -7.00 5.46 -2.75
CA PHE A 148 -5.83 5.60 -3.62
C PHE A 148 -4.79 4.51 -3.41
N VAL A 149 -4.23 4.39 -2.20
CA VAL A 149 -3.05 3.54 -1.98
C VAL A 149 -3.35 2.09 -2.33
N ASN A 150 -4.35 1.47 -1.72
CA ASN A 150 -4.66 0.07 -1.99
C ASN A 150 -5.41 -0.15 -3.30
N PRO A 151 -6.51 0.58 -3.61
CA PRO A 151 -7.28 0.37 -4.82
C PRO A 151 -6.49 0.59 -6.10
N LEU A 152 -5.80 1.73 -6.22
CA LEU A 152 -5.05 2.03 -7.43
C LEU A 152 -3.81 1.14 -7.57
N THR A 153 -3.20 0.71 -6.45
CA THR A 153 -2.11 -0.28 -6.50
C THR A 153 -2.62 -1.62 -7.04
N ALA A 154 -3.77 -2.12 -6.55
CA ALA A 154 -4.34 -3.37 -7.03
C ALA A 154 -4.76 -3.29 -8.51
N LEU A 155 -5.40 -2.20 -8.93
CA LEU A 155 -5.73 -1.94 -10.34
C LEU A 155 -4.47 -1.80 -11.19
N GLY A 156 -3.45 -1.08 -10.71
CA GLY A 156 -2.17 -0.91 -11.39
C GLY A 156 -1.44 -2.23 -11.63
N MET A 157 -1.52 -3.18 -10.69
CA MET A 157 -0.97 -4.54 -10.89
C MET A 157 -1.65 -5.26 -12.06
N VAL A 158 -2.98 -5.13 -12.16
CA VAL A 158 -3.76 -5.73 -13.26
C VAL A 158 -3.43 -5.05 -14.60
N GLU A 159 -3.34 -3.73 -14.63
CA GLU A 159 -2.98 -3.02 -15.86
C GLU A 159 -1.52 -3.26 -16.28
N THR A 160 -0.59 -3.40 -15.33
CA THR A 160 0.79 -3.83 -15.61
C THR A 160 0.80 -5.23 -16.24
N MET A 161 0.05 -6.17 -15.68
CA MET A 161 -0.10 -7.51 -16.24
C MET A 161 -0.54 -7.47 -17.70
N LYS A 162 -1.58 -6.69 -18.01
CA LYS A 162 -2.12 -6.56 -19.36
C LYS A 162 -1.13 -5.90 -20.32
N SER A 163 -0.50 -4.80 -19.90
CA SER A 163 0.44 -4.03 -20.74
C SER A 163 1.73 -4.79 -21.07
N GLU A 164 2.18 -5.65 -20.16
CA GLU A 164 3.38 -6.49 -20.34
C GLU A 164 3.07 -7.85 -20.98
N GLY A 165 1.80 -8.13 -21.32
CA GLY A 165 1.41 -9.34 -22.04
C GLY A 165 1.34 -10.61 -21.18
N HIS A 166 1.23 -10.46 -19.86
CA HIS A 166 0.97 -11.57 -18.95
C HIS A 166 -0.54 -11.85 -18.87
N SER A 167 -0.92 -13.09 -18.55
CA SER A 167 -2.33 -13.53 -18.51
C SER A 167 -2.85 -13.85 -17.12
N ALA A 168 -1.97 -13.92 -16.13
CA ALA A 168 -2.30 -14.27 -14.76
C ALA A 168 -1.31 -13.62 -13.78
N LEU A 169 -1.72 -13.50 -12.53
CA LEU A 169 -0.94 -12.86 -11.46
C LEU A 169 -0.61 -13.84 -10.33
N ILE A 170 0.53 -13.63 -9.69
CA ILE A 170 0.86 -14.15 -8.35
C ILE A 170 0.99 -12.96 -7.41
N HIS A 171 0.36 -13.02 -6.23
CA HIS A 171 0.42 -11.95 -5.25
C HIS A 171 0.77 -12.49 -3.87
N THR A 172 1.77 -11.89 -3.20
CA THR A 172 2.15 -12.22 -1.82
C THR A 172 1.45 -11.33 -0.80
N ALA A 173 1.45 -11.71 0.46
CA ALA A 173 0.67 -11.04 1.51
C ALA A 173 -0.81 -10.87 1.12
N ALA A 174 -1.36 -11.86 0.42
CA ALA A 174 -2.64 -11.78 -0.28
C ALA A 174 -3.85 -11.57 0.64
N ALA A 175 -3.75 -11.86 1.93
CA ALA A 175 -4.82 -11.59 2.92
C ALA A 175 -4.85 -10.13 3.41
N SER A 176 -3.92 -9.28 2.96
CA SER A 176 -3.94 -7.84 3.26
C SER A 176 -5.18 -7.15 2.65
N ASN A 177 -5.48 -5.92 3.10
CA ASN A 177 -6.58 -5.15 2.53
C ASN A 177 -6.44 -4.98 1.00
N LEU A 178 -5.23 -4.68 0.52
CA LEU A 178 -4.91 -4.63 -0.91
C LEU A 178 -5.15 -5.98 -1.59
N GLY A 179 -4.65 -7.07 -1.00
CA GLY A 179 -4.79 -8.40 -1.59
C GLY A 179 -6.24 -8.86 -1.70
N GLN A 180 -7.09 -8.55 -0.72
CA GLN A 180 -8.53 -8.83 -0.79
C GLN A 180 -9.21 -8.02 -1.90
N MET A 181 -8.82 -6.76 -2.12
CA MET A 181 -9.29 -5.97 -3.27
C MET A 181 -8.83 -6.59 -4.59
N LEU A 182 -7.56 -7.01 -4.69
CA LEU A 182 -7.04 -7.66 -5.89
C LEU A 182 -7.77 -8.96 -6.21
N VAL A 183 -8.13 -9.77 -5.20
CA VAL A 183 -8.98 -10.97 -5.39
C VAL A 183 -10.31 -10.60 -6.03
N LYS A 184 -11.01 -9.58 -5.48
CA LYS A 184 -12.31 -9.15 -6.00
C LYS A 184 -12.21 -8.59 -7.42
N ILE A 185 -11.18 -7.79 -7.72
CA ILE A 185 -10.91 -7.29 -9.08
C ILE A 185 -10.71 -8.47 -10.04
N CYS A 186 -9.82 -9.40 -9.70
CA CYS A 186 -9.50 -10.53 -10.57
C CYS A 186 -10.70 -11.45 -10.80
N LEU A 187 -11.55 -11.67 -9.79
CA LEU A 187 -12.81 -12.41 -9.95
C LEU A 187 -13.77 -11.69 -10.89
N ALA A 188 -13.96 -10.39 -10.72
CA ALA A 188 -14.85 -9.59 -11.57
C ALA A 188 -14.38 -9.54 -13.03
N ASP A 189 -13.05 -9.44 -13.22
CA ASP A 189 -12.43 -9.30 -14.54
C ASP A 189 -12.04 -10.65 -15.18
N ASN A 190 -12.35 -11.79 -14.54
CA ASN A 190 -11.99 -13.15 -14.95
C ASN A 190 -10.48 -13.33 -15.17
N ILE A 191 -9.65 -12.80 -14.30
CA ILE A 191 -8.19 -12.90 -14.31
C ILE A 191 -7.76 -13.98 -13.32
N PRO A 192 -7.00 -15.01 -13.73
CA PRO A 192 -6.45 -15.99 -12.80
C PRO A 192 -5.46 -15.33 -11.82
N LEU A 193 -5.68 -15.55 -10.52
CA LEU A 193 -4.84 -15.00 -9.46
C LEU A 193 -4.40 -16.10 -8.50
N ILE A 194 -3.10 -16.24 -8.31
CA ILE A 194 -2.52 -17.11 -7.29
C ILE A 194 -2.16 -16.26 -6.06
N ASN A 195 -2.75 -16.62 -4.94
CA ASN A 195 -2.62 -15.90 -3.68
C ASN A 195 -1.63 -16.63 -2.76
N ILE A 196 -0.60 -15.95 -2.28
CA ILE A 196 0.37 -16.50 -1.33
C ILE A 196 0.15 -15.87 0.04
N VAL A 197 -0.05 -16.71 1.03
CA VAL A 197 -0.27 -16.35 2.45
C VAL A 197 0.67 -17.14 3.37
N ARG A 198 0.65 -16.86 4.69
CA ARG A 198 1.54 -17.54 5.67
C ARG A 198 0.80 -18.36 6.73
N LYS A 199 -0.52 -18.21 6.81
CA LYS A 199 -1.29 -18.78 7.92
C LYS A 199 -2.58 -19.45 7.42
N PRO A 200 -3.03 -20.55 8.06
CA PRO A 200 -4.26 -21.24 7.65
C PRO A 200 -5.50 -20.34 7.65
N GLU A 201 -5.67 -19.47 8.67
CA GLU A 201 -6.81 -18.56 8.74
C GLU A 201 -6.86 -17.55 7.59
N GLN A 202 -5.70 -17.24 6.99
CA GLN A 202 -5.62 -16.40 5.80
C GLN A 202 -6.05 -17.15 4.54
N VAL A 203 -5.79 -18.47 4.48
CA VAL A 203 -6.29 -19.33 3.41
C VAL A 203 -7.82 -19.37 3.44
N ASP A 204 -8.40 -19.58 4.62
CA ASP A 204 -9.86 -19.64 4.80
C ASP A 204 -10.53 -18.31 4.43
N LEU A 205 -9.92 -17.19 4.86
CA LEU A 205 -10.38 -15.85 4.49
C LEU A 205 -10.44 -15.66 2.97
N LEU A 206 -9.37 -15.99 2.24
CA LEU A 206 -9.33 -15.77 0.79
C LEU A 206 -10.26 -16.73 0.04
N LYS A 207 -10.38 -17.96 0.50
CA LYS A 207 -11.35 -18.90 -0.06
C LYS A 207 -12.80 -18.45 0.16
N SER A 208 -13.10 -17.83 1.31
CA SER A 208 -14.44 -17.27 1.56
C SER A 208 -14.78 -16.09 0.65
N LEU A 209 -13.76 -15.39 0.10
CA LEU A 209 -13.91 -14.37 -0.93
C LEU A 209 -14.05 -14.94 -2.34
N GLY A 210 -13.89 -16.24 -2.53
CA GLY A 210 -13.97 -16.91 -3.84
C GLY A 210 -12.62 -17.14 -4.51
N ALA A 211 -11.48 -16.92 -3.84
CA ALA A 211 -10.17 -17.19 -4.41
C ALA A 211 -9.96 -18.67 -4.70
N GLU A 212 -9.67 -19.02 -5.96
CA GLU A 212 -9.48 -20.40 -6.41
C GLU A 212 -8.10 -20.94 -6.00
N TYR A 213 -7.03 -20.16 -6.26
CA TYR A 213 -5.65 -20.58 -5.99
C TYR A 213 -5.12 -19.84 -4.77
N VAL A 214 -4.93 -20.56 -3.66
CA VAL A 214 -4.36 -20.04 -2.41
C VAL A 214 -3.30 -21.00 -1.90
N CYS A 215 -2.05 -20.52 -1.84
CA CYS A 215 -0.90 -21.28 -1.39
C CYS A 215 -0.38 -20.72 -0.05
N ASN A 216 -0.24 -21.58 0.96
CA ASN A 216 0.34 -21.19 2.23
C ASN A 216 1.86 -21.44 2.22
N SER A 217 2.66 -20.38 2.31
CA SER A 217 4.12 -20.45 2.22
C SER A 217 4.79 -21.13 3.41
N SER A 218 4.03 -21.40 4.47
CA SER A 218 4.49 -22.13 5.68
C SER A 218 4.24 -23.65 5.60
N ASP A 219 3.49 -24.12 4.60
CA ASP A 219 3.21 -25.53 4.44
C ASP A 219 4.38 -26.27 3.79
N ASP A 220 4.64 -27.52 4.18
CA ASP A 220 5.72 -28.34 3.64
C ASP A 220 5.56 -28.57 2.13
N ASN A 221 4.33 -28.65 1.63
CA ASN A 221 3.99 -28.85 0.22
C ASN A 221 3.85 -27.53 -0.57
N PHE A 222 4.23 -26.37 -0.01
CA PHE A 222 4.07 -25.07 -0.65
C PHE A 222 4.61 -25.04 -2.08
N LYS A 223 5.80 -25.60 -2.30
CA LYS A 223 6.44 -25.63 -3.63
C LYS A 223 5.55 -26.35 -4.66
N ASP A 224 5.06 -27.53 -4.31
CA ASP A 224 4.26 -28.34 -5.21
C ASP A 224 2.91 -27.69 -5.48
N SER A 225 2.26 -27.16 -4.43
CA SER A 225 1.01 -26.41 -4.54
C SER A 225 1.15 -25.18 -5.46
N LEU A 226 2.24 -24.42 -5.32
CA LEU A 226 2.50 -23.25 -6.16
C LEU A 226 2.79 -23.64 -7.61
N VAL A 227 3.57 -24.71 -7.86
CA VAL A 227 3.85 -25.23 -9.20
C VAL A 227 2.56 -25.66 -9.90
N GLU A 228 1.67 -26.41 -9.23
CA GLU A 228 0.40 -26.83 -9.81
C GLU A 228 -0.53 -25.63 -10.10
N ALA A 229 -0.61 -24.65 -9.21
CA ALA A 229 -1.36 -23.42 -9.45
C ALA A 229 -0.81 -22.64 -10.66
N ILE A 230 0.53 -22.56 -10.81
CA ILE A 230 1.15 -21.91 -11.97
C ILE A 230 0.88 -22.70 -13.27
N LYS A 231 0.93 -24.02 -13.25
CA LYS A 231 0.56 -24.84 -14.42
C LYS A 231 -0.89 -24.59 -14.87
N ALA A 232 -1.81 -24.48 -13.90
CA ALA A 232 -3.22 -24.24 -14.19
C ALA A 232 -3.48 -22.84 -14.75
N THR A 233 -2.73 -21.83 -14.31
CA THR A 233 -2.98 -20.41 -14.66
C THR A 233 -2.02 -19.86 -15.71
N ASN A 234 -0.90 -20.53 -15.96
CA ASN A 234 0.22 -20.04 -16.76
C ASN A 234 0.80 -18.68 -16.26
N ALA A 235 0.77 -18.46 -14.94
CA ALA A 235 1.23 -17.21 -14.35
C ALA A 235 2.75 -17.03 -14.47
N THR A 236 3.16 -15.88 -15.02
CA THR A 236 4.56 -15.50 -15.25
C THR A 236 4.90 -14.15 -14.64
N LEU A 237 3.95 -13.51 -13.96
CA LEU A 237 4.11 -12.23 -13.26
C LEU A 237 3.73 -12.36 -11.79
N ALA A 238 4.59 -11.88 -10.90
CA ALA A 238 4.30 -11.82 -9.47
C ALA A 238 4.52 -10.42 -8.91
N PHE A 239 3.68 -10.04 -7.94
CA PHE A 239 3.86 -8.85 -7.10
C PHE A 239 4.15 -9.28 -5.67
N ASP A 240 5.34 -8.93 -5.18
CA ASP A 240 5.83 -9.31 -3.86
C ASP A 240 5.84 -8.12 -2.89
N ALA A 241 4.96 -8.19 -1.88
CA ALA A 241 4.89 -7.24 -0.78
C ALA A 241 5.96 -7.48 0.29
N THR A 242 6.54 -8.69 0.32
CA THR A 242 7.51 -9.02 1.37
C THR A 242 8.84 -8.30 1.16
N GLY A 243 9.30 -8.22 -0.06
CA GLY A 243 10.47 -7.44 -0.48
C GLY A 243 11.81 -7.95 0.05
N GLY A 244 11.83 -9.06 0.80
CA GLY A 244 13.04 -9.62 1.38
C GLY A 244 12.95 -11.13 1.58
N GLY A 245 14.08 -11.74 1.98
CA GLY A 245 14.21 -13.19 2.12
C GLY A 245 14.23 -13.92 0.79
N GLU A 246 13.75 -15.16 0.74
CA GLU A 246 13.90 -16.07 -0.41
C GLU A 246 12.63 -16.22 -1.25
N LEU A 247 11.50 -15.59 -0.86
CA LEU A 247 10.20 -15.87 -1.47
C LEU A 247 10.16 -15.55 -2.96
N SER A 248 10.72 -14.43 -3.38
CA SER A 248 10.81 -14.05 -4.80
C SER A 248 11.55 -15.09 -5.62
N GLY A 249 12.67 -15.63 -5.09
CA GLY A 249 13.43 -16.71 -5.73
C GLY A 249 12.65 -18.02 -5.79
N ARG A 250 11.92 -18.37 -4.72
CA ARG A 250 11.04 -19.55 -4.70
C ARG A 250 9.94 -19.44 -5.75
N ILE A 251 9.33 -18.25 -5.92
CA ILE A 251 8.33 -17.99 -6.95
C ILE A 251 8.92 -18.19 -8.35
N LEU A 252 10.08 -17.58 -8.65
CA LEU A 252 10.76 -17.75 -9.96
C LEU A 252 11.11 -19.21 -10.25
N SER A 253 11.57 -19.96 -9.24
CA SER A 253 11.86 -21.39 -9.38
C SER A 253 10.59 -22.19 -9.71
N CYS A 254 9.47 -21.92 -9.03
CA CYS A 254 8.20 -22.58 -9.29
C CYS A 254 7.65 -22.24 -10.70
N MET A 255 7.79 -20.97 -11.13
CA MET A 255 7.43 -20.57 -12.50
C MET A 255 8.24 -21.37 -13.53
N GLU A 256 9.56 -21.46 -13.35
CA GLU A 256 10.41 -22.22 -14.27
C GLU A 256 10.06 -23.71 -14.32
N ILE A 257 9.82 -24.34 -13.16
CA ILE A 257 9.41 -25.74 -13.10
C ILE A 257 8.09 -25.95 -13.87
N ALA A 258 7.10 -25.08 -13.66
CA ALA A 258 5.82 -25.16 -14.35
C ALA A 258 5.96 -24.96 -15.87
N MET A 259 6.76 -23.98 -16.31
CA MET A 259 7.00 -23.69 -17.72
C MET A 259 7.76 -24.84 -18.41
N ARG A 260 8.77 -25.43 -17.75
CA ARG A 260 9.51 -26.58 -18.28
C ARG A 260 8.62 -27.80 -18.49
N ALA A 261 7.62 -28.01 -17.66
CA ALA A 261 6.70 -29.14 -17.82
C ALA A 261 5.93 -29.09 -19.15
N ASN A 262 5.78 -27.91 -19.75
CA ASN A 262 5.07 -27.68 -21.02
C ASN A 262 6.04 -27.58 -22.23
N MET A 263 7.36 -27.73 -22.03
CA MET A 263 8.33 -27.66 -23.12
C MET A 263 8.27 -28.93 -23.96
N LYS A 264 8.24 -28.75 -25.29
CA LYS A 264 8.28 -29.87 -26.25
C LYS A 264 9.68 -30.41 -26.45
N GLU A 265 10.70 -29.57 -26.30
CA GLU A 265 12.10 -29.91 -26.53
C GLU A 265 12.95 -29.49 -25.32
N PHE A 266 13.99 -30.24 -25.06
CA PHE A 266 14.95 -29.93 -24.02
C PHE A 266 15.76 -28.66 -24.38
N SER A 267 15.89 -27.73 -23.40
CA SER A 267 16.80 -26.59 -23.48
C SER A 267 17.69 -26.55 -22.23
N PRO A 268 19.02 -26.44 -22.38
CA PRO A 268 19.94 -26.26 -21.24
C PRO A 268 19.72 -24.88 -20.56
N TYR A 269 19.10 -23.94 -21.25
CA TYR A 269 18.85 -22.58 -20.76
C TYR A 269 17.49 -22.42 -20.04
N GLY A 270 16.66 -23.46 -20.05
CA GLY A 270 15.31 -23.43 -19.47
C GLY A 270 14.24 -22.94 -20.43
N SER A 271 13.12 -22.49 -19.86
CA SER A 271 11.98 -22.00 -20.63
C SER A 271 12.28 -20.66 -21.33
N THR A 272 11.59 -20.43 -22.46
CA THR A 272 11.70 -19.18 -23.23
C THR A 272 10.67 -18.14 -22.83
N GLN A 273 9.85 -18.40 -21.82
CA GLN A 273 8.90 -17.44 -21.28
C GLN A 273 9.58 -16.55 -20.25
N HIS A 274 9.37 -15.22 -20.37
CA HIS A 274 9.87 -14.28 -19.39
C HIS A 274 9.11 -14.44 -18.06
N LYS A 275 9.83 -14.47 -16.97
CA LYS A 275 9.31 -14.56 -15.60
C LYS A 275 9.66 -13.28 -14.86
N GLN A 276 8.67 -12.58 -14.35
CA GLN A 276 8.86 -11.29 -13.67
C GLN A 276 8.36 -11.36 -12.22
N VAL A 277 9.16 -10.87 -11.29
CA VAL A 277 8.73 -10.56 -9.93
C VAL A 277 8.94 -9.07 -9.69
N TYR A 278 7.88 -8.36 -9.36
CA TYR A 278 7.90 -6.98 -8.93
C TYR A 278 7.83 -6.87 -7.41
N ILE A 279 8.82 -6.20 -6.81
CA ILE A 279 8.82 -5.84 -5.40
C ILE A 279 8.09 -4.51 -5.26
N TYR A 280 6.99 -4.49 -4.51
CA TYR A 280 6.21 -3.26 -4.26
C TYR A 280 6.06 -2.93 -2.78
N GLY A 281 6.60 -3.74 -1.89
CA GLY A 281 6.58 -3.55 -0.43
C GLY A 281 7.87 -4.02 0.22
N ALA A 282 7.98 -3.80 1.53
CA ALA A 282 9.15 -4.15 2.33
C ALA A 282 8.71 -4.68 3.72
N LEU A 283 7.78 -5.64 3.73
CA LEU A 283 7.31 -6.27 4.98
C LEU A 283 8.40 -7.12 5.65
N ASN A 284 9.37 -7.58 4.87
CA ASN A 284 10.60 -8.21 5.35
C ASN A 284 11.79 -7.31 4.97
N GLN A 285 12.46 -6.79 5.98
CA GLN A 285 13.59 -5.88 5.80
C GLN A 285 14.95 -6.58 5.61
N SER A 286 14.97 -7.91 5.65
CA SER A 286 16.17 -8.68 5.31
C SER A 286 16.44 -8.62 3.82
N GLY A 287 17.34 -8.10 3.21
CA GLY A 287 17.57 -8.06 1.75
C GLY A 287 17.10 -9.29 0.97
N ILE A 288 16.92 -9.16 -0.33
CA ILE A 288 16.50 -10.25 -1.20
C ILE A 288 17.62 -11.28 -1.29
N SER A 289 17.29 -12.55 -1.03
CA SER A 289 18.19 -13.68 -1.17
C SER A 289 17.74 -14.58 -2.32
N LEU A 290 18.65 -14.90 -3.23
CA LEU A 290 18.39 -15.72 -4.41
C LEU A 290 19.27 -16.98 -4.42
N PRO A 291 19.12 -17.89 -3.44
CA PRO A 291 19.84 -19.14 -3.47
C PRO A 291 19.37 -19.96 -4.68
N ASN A 292 20.30 -20.71 -5.30
CA ASN A 292 19.99 -21.57 -6.44
C ASN A 292 19.35 -20.85 -7.64
N ASN A 293 19.74 -19.61 -7.94
CA ASN A 293 19.20 -18.83 -9.06
C ASN A 293 19.32 -19.52 -10.43
N ARG A 294 20.19 -20.55 -10.57
CA ARG A 294 20.25 -21.41 -11.76
C ARG A 294 18.94 -22.18 -12.00
N SER A 295 18.10 -22.35 -10.97
CA SER A 295 16.79 -23.01 -11.09
C SER A 295 15.72 -22.14 -11.74
N PHE A 296 15.99 -20.86 -12.03
CA PHE A 296 15.03 -19.94 -12.64
C PHE A 296 15.04 -19.97 -14.18
N GLY A 297 15.92 -20.77 -14.79
CA GLY A 297 16.24 -20.66 -16.22
C GLY A 297 17.04 -19.38 -16.51
N MET A 298 17.07 -18.94 -17.77
CA MET A 298 17.90 -17.79 -18.18
C MET A 298 17.09 -16.54 -18.57
N TYR A 299 15.74 -16.60 -18.48
CA TYR A 299 14.89 -15.48 -18.90
C TYR A 299 13.93 -15.07 -17.77
N TRP A 300 14.43 -14.23 -16.88
CA TRP A 300 13.71 -13.73 -15.70
C TRP A 300 14.24 -12.37 -15.24
N ALA A 301 13.42 -11.65 -14.47
CA ALA A 301 13.83 -10.43 -13.79
C ALA A 301 13.17 -10.30 -12.41
N ILE A 302 13.82 -9.53 -11.53
CA ILE A 302 13.23 -8.95 -10.32
C ILE A 302 13.43 -7.44 -10.43
N GLY A 303 12.35 -6.68 -10.23
CA GLY A 303 12.37 -5.22 -10.30
C GLY A 303 11.54 -4.58 -9.20
N GLY A 304 11.78 -3.30 -8.92
CA GLY A 304 10.88 -2.50 -8.09
C GLY A 304 9.66 -2.06 -8.87
N TRP A 305 8.50 -1.96 -8.22
CA TRP A 305 7.27 -1.42 -8.78
C TRP A 305 6.62 -0.45 -7.79
N LEU A 306 6.21 0.71 -8.28
CA LEU A 306 5.59 1.75 -7.48
C LEU A 306 4.41 2.35 -8.24
N ILE A 307 3.31 2.57 -7.54
CA ILE A 307 2.07 3.10 -8.13
C ILE A 307 2.25 4.48 -8.78
N THR A 308 3.06 5.37 -8.21
CA THR A 308 3.24 6.73 -8.75
C THR A 308 3.84 6.74 -10.15
N PRO A 309 5.02 6.13 -10.41
CA PRO A 309 5.54 6.00 -11.77
C PRO A 309 4.61 5.23 -12.71
N PHE A 310 3.87 4.23 -12.21
CA PHE A 310 2.87 3.53 -13.02
C PHE A 310 1.80 4.51 -13.51
N LEU A 311 1.19 5.30 -12.62
CA LEU A 311 0.14 6.26 -12.97
C LEU A 311 0.65 7.37 -13.92
N GLU A 312 1.88 7.84 -13.73
CA GLU A 312 2.53 8.81 -14.63
C GLU A 312 2.67 8.22 -16.04
N ASN A 313 3.14 7.00 -16.17
CA ASN A 313 3.31 6.33 -17.45
C ASN A 313 1.99 5.93 -18.12
N ALA A 314 0.97 5.56 -17.34
CA ALA A 314 -0.34 5.19 -17.84
C ALA A 314 -1.10 6.37 -18.47
N GLY A 315 -0.77 7.59 -18.08
CA GLY A 315 -1.35 8.82 -18.62
C GLY A 315 -2.69 9.20 -17.98
N MET A 316 -3.15 10.40 -18.29
CA MET A 316 -4.32 11.03 -17.65
C MET A 316 -5.61 10.25 -17.88
N GLU A 317 -5.86 9.80 -19.10
CA GLU A 317 -7.09 9.08 -19.44
C GLU A 317 -7.25 7.80 -18.63
N LYS A 318 -6.19 6.99 -18.55
CA LYS A 318 -6.19 5.78 -17.74
C LYS A 318 -6.34 6.09 -16.25
N ASN A 319 -5.68 7.15 -15.76
CA ASN A 319 -5.85 7.59 -14.37
C ASN A 319 -7.31 7.92 -14.03
N ILE A 320 -8.00 8.62 -14.91
CA ILE A 320 -9.43 8.97 -14.75
C ILE A 320 -10.28 7.69 -14.72
N GLU A 321 -10.07 6.78 -15.67
CA GLU A 321 -10.76 5.49 -15.75
C GLU A 321 -10.62 4.70 -14.44
N LEU A 322 -9.38 4.54 -13.93
CA LEU A 322 -9.12 3.81 -12.71
C LEU A 322 -9.79 4.46 -11.48
N ARG A 323 -9.74 5.78 -11.36
CA ARG A 323 -10.39 6.52 -10.27
C ARG A 323 -11.91 6.44 -10.34
N GLN A 324 -12.51 6.47 -11.54
CA GLN A 324 -13.94 6.27 -11.73
C GLN A 324 -14.37 4.88 -11.28
N ARG A 325 -13.60 3.84 -11.62
CA ARG A 325 -13.85 2.48 -11.14
C ARG A 325 -13.78 2.41 -9.61
N VAL A 326 -12.80 3.06 -8.99
CA VAL A 326 -12.70 3.11 -7.52
C VAL A 326 -13.93 3.78 -6.91
N SER A 327 -14.34 4.94 -7.41
CA SER A 327 -15.51 5.67 -6.90
C SER A 327 -16.80 4.84 -7.03
N SER A 328 -17.02 4.21 -8.19
CA SER A 328 -18.24 3.43 -8.46
C SER A 328 -18.33 2.12 -7.66
N GLU A 329 -17.19 1.51 -7.29
CA GLU A 329 -17.12 0.23 -6.58
C GLU A 329 -16.65 0.38 -5.11
N ILE A 330 -16.70 1.61 -4.54
CA ILE A 330 -16.09 1.92 -3.23
C ILE A 330 -16.71 1.11 -2.08
N LYS A 331 -18.01 0.81 -2.14
CA LYS A 331 -18.72 0.01 -1.13
C LYS A 331 -18.66 -1.51 -1.38
N THR A 332 -18.07 -1.96 -2.47
CA THR A 332 -18.03 -3.38 -2.87
C THR A 332 -16.60 -3.89 -3.04
N THR A 333 -16.02 -3.72 -4.20
CA THR A 333 -14.66 -4.18 -4.53
C THR A 333 -13.61 -3.51 -3.66
N PHE A 334 -13.74 -2.19 -3.45
CA PHE A 334 -12.76 -1.38 -2.72
C PHE A 334 -13.18 -1.06 -1.28
N ALA A 335 -14.24 -1.68 -0.78
CA ALA A 335 -14.64 -1.53 0.61
C ALA A 335 -13.49 -1.88 1.57
N SER A 336 -13.17 -0.96 2.47
CA SER A 336 -12.19 -1.15 3.53
C SER A 336 -12.86 -1.25 4.88
N SER A 337 -12.35 -2.12 5.74
CA SER A 337 -12.78 -2.22 7.13
C SER A 337 -11.67 -1.75 8.06
N TYR A 338 -12.06 -1.06 9.12
CA TYR A 338 -11.13 -0.54 10.13
C TYR A 338 -11.44 -1.17 11.47
N THR A 339 -10.40 -1.60 12.19
CA THR A 339 -10.55 -2.20 13.54
C THR A 339 -10.76 -1.15 14.61
N LYS A 340 -10.23 0.06 14.40
CA LYS A 340 -10.35 1.15 15.35
C LYS A 340 -10.27 2.49 14.64
N GLU A 341 -11.04 3.44 15.14
CA GLU A 341 -10.97 4.86 14.81
C GLU A 341 -10.33 5.59 15.99
N ILE A 342 -9.34 6.43 15.71
CA ILE A 342 -8.54 7.14 16.72
C ILE A 342 -8.38 8.61 16.35
N SER A 343 -8.20 9.48 17.36
CA SER A 343 -7.87 10.89 17.15
C SER A 343 -6.38 11.07 16.74
N LEU A 344 -6.03 12.29 16.33
CA LEU A 344 -4.63 12.66 16.08
C LEU A 344 -3.75 12.47 17.32
N ALA A 345 -4.26 12.85 18.51
CA ALA A 345 -3.54 12.69 19.78
C ALA A 345 -3.38 11.20 20.15
N GLN A 346 -4.43 10.40 19.96
CA GLN A 346 -4.36 8.95 20.22
C GLN A 346 -3.35 8.25 19.28
N ALA A 347 -3.13 8.77 18.08
CA ALA A 347 -2.11 8.22 17.17
C ALA A 347 -0.68 8.34 17.74
N LEU A 348 -0.45 9.18 18.76
CA LEU A 348 0.80 9.32 19.49
C LEU A 348 0.88 8.43 20.74
N SER A 349 -0.17 7.66 21.05
CA SER A 349 -0.16 6.70 22.15
C SER A 349 0.71 5.50 21.79
N LEU A 350 1.58 5.10 22.71
CA LEU A 350 2.48 3.96 22.51
C LEU A 350 1.69 2.66 22.28
N ASP A 351 0.60 2.46 23.06
CA ASP A 351 -0.26 1.28 22.92
C ASP A 351 -0.87 1.18 21.53
N GLU A 352 -1.35 2.30 20.97
CA GLU A 352 -1.92 2.34 19.63
C GLU A 352 -0.83 2.16 18.54
N MET A 353 0.33 2.79 18.73
CA MET A 353 1.46 2.65 17.81
C MET A 353 1.96 1.21 17.70
N MET A 354 2.01 0.48 18.79
CA MET A 354 2.40 -0.94 18.80
C MET A 354 1.41 -1.80 18.02
N VAL A 355 0.12 -1.45 18.01
CA VAL A 355 -0.89 -2.20 17.25
C VAL A 355 -0.86 -1.85 15.77
N TYR A 356 -0.99 -0.58 15.39
CA TYR A 356 -1.01 -0.21 13.98
C TYR A 356 0.36 -0.38 13.30
N GLY A 357 1.46 -0.20 14.06
CA GLY A 357 2.82 -0.43 13.60
C GLY A 357 3.17 -1.91 13.33
N SER A 358 2.41 -2.85 13.90
CA SER A 358 2.62 -4.29 13.68
C SER A 358 2.28 -4.75 12.25
N ILE A 359 1.57 -3.94 11.47
CA ILE A 359 1.12 -4.23 10.08
C ILE A 359 0.40 -5.59 9.98
N ALA A 360 -0.24 -6.05 11.05
CA ALA A 360 -0.90 -7.34 11.09
C ALA A 360 -2.20 -7.33 10.29
N THR A 361 -2.49 -8.41 9.56
CA THR A 361 -3.78 -8.60 8.87
C THR A 361 -4.94 -8.39 9.83
N GLY A 362 -5.93 -7.58 9.43
CA GLY A 362 -7.09 -7.26 10.26
C GLY A 362 -6.83 -6.22 11.36
N LYS A 363 -5.71 -5.49 11.31
CA LYS A 363 -5.35 -4.43 12.26
C LYS A 363 -5.19 -3.08 11.56
N LYS A 364 -6.14 -2.72 10.70
CA LYS A 364 -6.14 -1.43 10.01
C LYS A 364 -6.85 -0.37 10.86
N TYR A 365 -6.15 0.72 11.16
CA TYR A 365 -6.67 1.86 11.91
C TYR A 365 -7.07 3.01 10.99
N LEU A 366 -8.00 3.83 11.47
CA LEU A 366 -8.44 5.05 10.83
C LEU A 366 -8.19 6.21 11.79
N ILE A 367 -7.55 7.27 11.31
CA ILE A 367 -7.43 8.53 12.02
C ILE A 367 -8.63 9.40 11.65
N ASN A 368 -9.35 9.88 12.66
CA ASN A 368 -10.38 10.91 12.53
C ASN A 368 -9.88 12.19 13.24
N PRO A 369 -9.47 13.21 12.49
CA PRO A 369 -8.94 14.44 13.06
C PRO A 369 -9.99 15.30 13.79
N SER A 370 -11.27 14.91 13.75
CA SER A 370 -12.36 15.62 14.43
C SER A 370 -12.69 15.06 15.83
N LEU A 371 -12.03 13.96 16.26
CA LEU A 371 -12.17 13.36 17.59
C LEU A 371 -11.38 14.11 18.65
#